data_73dd280e2fe61eb3f28a1a70eeddf44a
#
_entry.id   73dd280e2fe61eb3f28a1a70eeddf44a
#
_cell.length_a   1.000
_cell.length_b   1.000
_cell.length_c   1.000
_cell.angle_alpha   90.00
_cell.angle_beta   90.00
_cell.angle_gamma   90.00
#
_symmetry.space_group_name_H-M   'P 1'
#
loop_
_entity.id
_entity.type
_entity.pdbx_description
1 polymer ?
#
loop_
_entity_poly.entity_id
_entity_poly.type
_entity_poly.pdbx_seq_one_letter_code
_entity_poly.pdbx_strand_id
1 'polypeptide(L)'
;MKRTSKRRVLLDRAGSWLVRGSGLVIIASILGILLFILIEVGPLLGSAEVAVRSGFAFEGDRSSGGITDDYRTRVGFLDGSGRITVLSIPEGEVVFRSAAIEGIDLLSTGVHRSGDYFTGTTSRGEILMLPLTYRYEWDEGTRSVVPQPGEARLFDLGGPDEPVRLFDIAVDLS
;
A
#
# COMPACT_ATOMS: atom_id res chain seq x y z
N MET A 1 40.44 52.16 49.82
CA MET A 1 39.74 50.90 49.52
C MET A 1 38.33 51.24 48.98
N LYS A 2 38.07 51.04 47.67
CA LYS A 2 36.73 51.29 47.06
C LYS A 2 35.79 50.15 47.48
N ARG A 3 34.76 50.43 48.25
CA ARG A 3 33.71 49.45 48.61
C ARG A 3 32.93 49.08 47.36
N THR A 4 33.02 47.84 46.88
CA THR A 4 32.26 47.30 45.77
C THR A 4 30.78 47.37 46.12
N SER A 5 29.97 48.04 45.29
CA SER A 5 28.54 48.22 45.50
C SER A 5 27.83 46.85 45.57
N LYS A 6 27.00 46.62 46.61
CA LYS A 6 26.24 45.39 46.80
C LYS A 6 25.40 44.97 45.55
N ARG A 7 25.02 45.95 44.76
CA ARG A 7 24.30 45.71 43.46
C ARG A 7 25.20 45.01 42.42
N ARG A 8 26.51 45.31 42.35
CA ARG A 8 27.43 44.62 41.44
C ARG A 8 27.62 43.16 41.78
N VAL A 9 27.72 42.84 43.06
CA VAL A 9 27.88 41.47 43.52
C VAL A 9 26.62 40.64 43.28
N LEU A 10 25.43 41.26 43.40
CA LEU A 10 24.15 40.59 43.09
C LEU A 10 24.00 40.32 41.59
N LEU A 11 24.36 41.32 40.71
CA LEU A 11 24.33 41.16 39.28
C LEU A 11 25.30 40.07 38.78
N ASP A 12 26.50 39.99 39.36
CA ASP A 12 27.50 38.99 39.00
C ASP A 12 27.04 37.57 39.43
N ARG A 13 26.41 37.44 40.61
CA ARG A 13 25.78 36.15 41.00
C ARG A 13 24.60 35.76 40.10
N ALA A 14 23.73 36.73 39.79
CA ALA A 14 22.60 36.46 38.90
C ALA A 14 23.05 36.05 37.50
N GLY A 15 24.07 36.76 36.93
CA GLY A 15 24.70 36.42 35.64
C GLY A 15 25.30 35.00 35.65
N SER A 16 26.03 34.65 36.71
CA SER A 16 26.61 33.29 36.86
C SER A 16 25.54 32.19 36.91
N TRP A 17 24.43 32.45 37.62
CA TRP A 17 23.30 31.52 37.67
C TRP A 17 22.56 31.42 36.34
N LEU A 18 22.42 32.54 35.62
CA LEU A 18 21.79 32.55 34.30
C LEU A 18 22.60 31.72 33.30
N VAL A 19 23.94 31.88 33.28
CA VAL A 19 24.81 31.13 32.38
C VAL A 19 24.79 29.62 32.70
N ARG A 20 24.82 29.24 33.98
CA ARG A 20 24.73 27.85 34.35
C ARG A 20 23.35 27.26 34.06
N GLY A 21 22.28 28.02 34.30
CA GLY A 21 20.90 27.60 34.03
C GLY A 21 20.64 27.41 32.52
N SER A 22 21.14 28.32 31.67
CA SER A 22 20.99 28.20 30.21
C SER A 22 21.66 26.95 29.65
N GLY A 23 22.87 26.60 30.16
CA GLY A 23 23.53 25.36 29.77
C GLY A 23 22.72 24.12 30.15
N LEU A 24 22.13 24.11 31.34
CA LEU A 24 21.29 22.99 31.79
C LEU A 24 20.00 22.87 30.94
N VAL A 25 19.38 24.00 30.59
CA VAL A 25 18.19 24.01 29.72
C VAL A 25 18.51 23.46 28.32
N ILE A 26 19.66 23.78 27.75
CA ILE A 26 20.07 23.25 26.45
C ILE A 26 20.22 21.72 26.53
N ILE A 27 20.91 21.23 27.56
CA ILE A 27 21.09 19.78 27.76
C ILE A 27 19.72 19.09 27.93
N ALA A 28 18.84 19.66 28.76
CA ALA A 28 17.51 19.13 28.99
C ALA A 28 16.67 19.12 27.71
N SER A 29 16.80 20.15 26.86
CA SER A 29 16.11 20.20 25.56
C SER A 29 16.59 19.09 24.61
N ILE A 30 17.91 18.88 24.52
CA ILE A 30 18.47 17.82 23.67
C ILE A 30 18.03 16.44 24.16
N LEU A 31 18.07 16.20 25.47
CA LEU A 31 17.60 14.95 26.07
C LEU A 31 16.09 14.77 25.88
N GLY A 32 15.30 15.85 25.96
CA GLY A 32 13.87 15.84 25.71
C GLY A 32 13.53 15.44 24.29
N ILE A 33 14.24 15.99 23.30
CA ILE A 33 14.08 15.62 21.89
C ILE A 33 14.46 14.15 21.67
N LEU A 34 15.57 13.71 22.24
CA LEU A 34 16.01 12.31 22.15
C LEU A 34 14.98 11.35 22.74
N LEU A 35 14.47 11.69 23.92
CA LEU A 35 13.43 10.91 24.60
C LEU A 35 12.12 10.88 23.79
N PHE A 36 11.72 12.02 23.24
CA PHE A 36 10.55 12.11 22.36
C PHE A 36 10.69 11.19 21.15
N ILE A 37 11.83 11.25 20.45
CA ILE A 37 12.13 10.38 19.31
C ILE A 37 12.09 8.90 19.74
N LEU A 38 12.65 8.56 20.89
CA LEU A 38 12.68 7.19 21.36
C LEU A 38 11.26 6.66 21.68
N ILE A 39 10.39 7.49 22.22
CA ILE A 39 8.99 7.13 22.50
C ILE A 39 8.21 6.96 21.20
N GLU A 40 8.40 7.84 20.22
CA GLU A 40 7.69 7.82 18.94
C GLU A 40 8.16 6.67 18.05
N VAL A 41 9.47 6.40 18.01
CA VAL A 41 10.06 5.33 17.20
C VAL A 41 9.99 3.97 17.89
N GLY A 42 9.91 3.94 19.22
CA GLY A 42 9.87 2.71 20.02
C GLY A 42 8.82 1.69 19.51
N PRO A 43 7.56 2.08 19.26
CA PRO A 43 6.55 1.18 18.71
C PRO A 43 6.88 0.59 17.33
N LEU A 44 7.70 1.31 16.53
CA LEU A 44 8.11 0.84 15.21
C LEU A 44 9.21 -0.23 15.28
N LEU A 45 9.88 -0.38 16.41
CA LEU A 45 10.88 -1.44 16.65
C LEU A 45 10.23 -2.74 17.14
N GLY A 46 8.95 -2.70 17.47
CA GLY A 46 8.15 -3.90 17.76
C GLY A 46 7.92 -4.74 16.51
N SER A 47 7.75 -6.05 16.68
CA SER A 47 7.32 -6.93 15.58
C SER A 47 5.96 -6.47 15.08
N ALA A 48 5.83 -6.33 13.74
CA ALA A 48 4.54 -6.02 13.11
C ALA A 48 3.54 -7.15 13.44
N GLU A 49 2.47 -6.80 14.13
CA GLU A 49 1.37 -7.73 14.39
C GLU A 49 0.39 -7.64 13.21
N VAL A 50 0.31 -8.71 12.42
CA VAL A 50 -0.64 -8.83 11.33
C VAL A 50 -1.95 -9.38 11.89
N ALA A 51 -2.94 -8.52 12.02
CA ALA A 51 -4.29 -8.92 12.40
C ALA A 51 -5.22 -8.97 11.18
N VAL A 52 -5.97 -10.05 11.03
CA VAL A 52 -7.05 -10.12 10.04
C VAL A 52 -8.18 -9.22 10.51
N ARG A 53 -8.41 -8.13 9.79
CA ARG A 53 -9.43 -7.13 10.13
C ARG A 53 -10.83 -7.53 9.71
N SER A 54 -10.93 -8.15 8.55
CA SER A 54 -12.18 -8.65 7.98
C SER A 54 -11.88 -9.77 7.00
N GLY A 55 -12.81 -10.68 6.82
CA GLY A 55 -12.73 -11.73 5.81
C GLY A 55 -14.10 -11.90 5.19
N PHE A 56 -14.14 -12.06 3.88
CA PHE A 56 -15.35 -12.38 3.13
C PHE A 56 -15.06 -13.53 2.17
N ALA A 57 -16.08 -14.33 1.88
CA ALA A 57 -15.96 -15.38 0.89
C ALA A 57 -16.08 -14.78 -0.51
N PHE A 58 -15.14 -15.10 -1.37
CA PHE A 58 -15.19 -14.76 -2.79
C PHE A 58 -15.66 -15.97 -3.58
N GLU A 59 -16.77 -15.83 -4.31
CA GLU A 59 -17.33 -16.86 -5.19
C GLU A 59 -16.62 -16.86 -6.55
N GLY A 60 -15.30 -16.90 -6.56
CA GLY A 60 -14.49 -16.96 -7.78
C GLY A 60 -13.64 -18.22 -7.80
N ASP A 61 -13.64 -18.94 -8.92
CA ASP A 61 -12.75 -20.07 -9.11
C ASP A 61 -11.35 -19.54 -9.51
N ARG A 62 -10.30 -20.08 -8.85
CA ARG A 62 -8.88 -19.89 -9.20
C ARG A 62 -8.32 -18.48 -9.10
N SER A 63 -8.86 -17.59 -8.26
CA SER A 63 -8.21 -16.30 -8.01
C SER A 63 -7.02 -16.45 -7.06
N SER A 64 -5.81 -16.04 -7.49
CA SER A 64 -4.58 -16.11 -6.69
C SER A 64 -4.11 -14.77 -6.12
N GLY A 65 -4.89 -13.68 -6.32
CA GLY A 65 -4.55 -12.36 -5.79
C GLY A 65 -5.60 -11.32 -6.14
N GLY A 66 -5.52 -10.17 -5.50
CA GLY A 66 -6.42 -9.05 -5.72
C GLY A 66 -5.68 -7.73 -5.92
N ILE A 67 -6.25 -6.86 -6.75
CA ILE A 67 -5.79 -5.47 -6.95
C ILE A 67 -6.66 -4.55 -6.11
N THR A 68 -6.03 -3.79 -5.21
CA THR A 68 -6.74 -2.84 -4.35
C THR A 68 -6.57 -1.41 -4.86
N ASP A 69 -7.55 -0.55 -4.57
CA ASP A 69 -7.38 0.89 -4.70
C ASP A 69 -6.40 1.44 -3.66
N ASP A 70 -5.87 2.66 -3.87
CA ASP A 70 -4.88 3.31 -2.99
C ASP A 70 -5.38 3.49 -1.54
N TYR A 71 -6.69 3.59 -1.36
CA TYR A 71 -7.30 3.78 -0.05
C TYR A 71 -7.79 2.48 0.58
N ARG A 72 -7.59 1.34 -0.10
CA ARG A 72 -8.01 0.00 0.34
C ARG A 72 -9.50 -0.09 0.68
N THR A 73 -10.33 0.57 -0.12
CA THR A 73 -11.79 0.55 -0.01
C THR A 73 -12.44 -0.39 -1.02
N ARG A 74 -11.68 -0.79 -2.04
CA ARG A 74 -12.11 -1.72 -3.08
C ARG A 74 -11.02 -2.75 -3.34
N VAL A 75 -11.42 -3.96 -3.72
CA VAL A 75 -10.51 -5.00 -4.19
C VAL A 75 -11.11 -5.71 -5.38
N GLY A 76 -10.34 -5.80 -6.47
CA GLY A 76 -10.70 -6.52 -7.68
C GLY A 76 -10.05 -7.89 -7.71
N PHE A 77 -10.77 -8.88 -8.22
CA PHE A 77 -10.30 -10.25 -8.44
C PHE A 77 -10.57 -10.67 -9.88
N LEU A 78 -9.66 -11.46 -10.44
CA LEU A 78 -9.82 -12.10 -11.74
C LEU A 78 -10.16 -13.57 -11.53
N ASP A 79 -11.25 -14.06 -12.13
CA ASP A 79 -11.62 -15.48 -12.10
C ASP A 79 -11.09 -16.25 -13.34
N GLY A 80 -11.26 -17.57 -13.34
CA GLY A 80 -10.81 -18.45 -14.42
C GLY A 80 -11.46 -18.17 -15.78
N SER A 81 -12.60 -17.48 -15.82
CA SER A 81 -13.27 -17.08 -17.07
C SER A 81 -12.80 -15.73 -17.63
N GLY A 82 -11.77 -15.12 -17.02
CA GLY A 82 -11.30 -13.79 -17.39
C GLY A 82 -12.22 -12.65 -16.94
N ARG A 83 -13.13 -12.89 -15.99
CA ARG A 83 -14.04 -11.89 -15.46
C ARG A 83 -13.40 -11.19 -14.27
N ILE A 84 -13.48 -9.87 -14.22
CA ILE A 84 -13.12 -9.07 -13.05
C ILE A 84 -14.37 -8.87 -12.19
N THR A 85 -14.24 -9.18 -10.89
CA THR A 85 -15.22 -8.84 -9.86
C THR A 85 -14.56 -7.93 -8.84
N VAL A 86 -15.15 -6.75 -8.58
CA VAL A 86 -14.67 -5.79 -7.58
C VAL A 86 -15.62 -5.76 -6.39
N LEU A 87 -15.03 -5.91 -5.21
CA LEU A 87 -15.75 -5.91 -3.94
C LEU A 87 -15.44 -4.67 -3.12
N SER A 88 -16.37 -4.23 -2.29
CA SER A 88 -16.13 -3.24 -1.24
C SER A 88 -15.35 -3.85 -0.07
N ILE A 89 -14.53 -3.05 0.61
CA ILE A 89 -13.85 -3.41 1.85
C ILE A 89 -14.36 -2.47 2.95
N PRO A 90 -14.78 -2.96 4.12
CA PRO A 90 -14.72 -4.36 4.59
C PRO A 90 -15.98 -5.20 4.32
N GLU A 91 -17.02 -4.66 3.68
CA GLU A 91 -18.36 -5.27 3.58
C GLU A 91 -18.37 -6.53 2.71
N GLY A 92 -17.50 -6.60 1.68
CA GLY A 92 -17.44 -7.70 0.73
C GLY A 92 -18.57 -7.68 -0.32
N GLU A 93 -19.27 -6.56 -0.46
CA GLU A 93 -20.32 -6.40 -1.45
C GLU A 93 -19.76 -6.22 -2.86
N VAL A 94 -20.39 -6.85 -3.85
CA VAL A 94 -20.01 -6.70 -5.25
C VAL A 94 -20.42 -5.31 -5.76
N VAL A 95 -19.42 -4.48 -6.07
CA VAL A 95 -19.64 -3.12 -6.60
C VAL A 95 -19.48 -3.04 -8.12
N PHE A 96 -18.76 -4.01 -8.70
CA PHE A 96 -18.59 -4.10 -10.16
C PHE A 96 -18.32 -5.54 -10.57
N ARG A 97 -18.81 -5.91 -11.76
CA ARG A 97 -18.53 -7.19 -12.40
C ARG A 97 -18.44 -7.00 -13.91
N SER A 98 -17.31 -7.35 -14.50
CA SER A 98 -17.15 -7.33 -15.96
C SER A 98 -17.85 -8.52 -16.62
N ALA A 99 -17.99 -8.50 -17.95
CA ALA A 99 -18.28 -9.70 -18.70
C ALA A 99 -17.10 -10.69 -18.62
N ALA A 100 -17.35 -11.96 -18.78
CA ALA A 100 -16.31 -12.95 -19.02
C ALA A 100 -15.68 -12.70 -20.40
N ILE A 101 -14.43 -13.06 -20.58
CA ILE A 101 -13.76 -12.99 -21.89
C ILE A 101 -14.11 -14.26 -22.65
N GLU A 102 -14.76 -14.10 -23.81
CA GLU A 102 -15.21 -15.23 -24.61
C GLU A 102 -14.05 -16.10 -25.08
N GLY A 103 -14.18 -17.40 -24.91
CA GLY A 103 -13.16 -18.37 -25.32
C GLY A 103 -11.92 -18.45 -24.43
N ILE A 104 -11.93 -17.79 -23.27
CA ILE A 104 -10.84 -17.86 -22.28
C ILE A 104 -11.21 -18.84 -21.15
N ASP A 105 -10.27 -19.74 -20.88
CA ASP A 105 -10.23 -20.58 -19.67
C ASP A 105 -8.82 -20.51 -19.08
N LEU A 106 -8.70 -19.78 -17.96
CA LEU A 106 -7.43 -19.54 -17.29
C LEU A 106 -7.10 -20.70 -16.36
N LEU A 107 -5.96 -21.32 -16.56
CA LEU A 107 -5.40 -22.35 -15.67
C LEU A 107 -4.86 -21.75 -14.38
N SER A 108 -4.29 -20.56 -14.47
CA SER A 108 -3.79 -19.80 -13.33
C SER A 108 -4.08 -18.32 -13.50
N THR A 109 -4.21 -17.62 -12.38
CA THR A 109 -4.34 -16.16 -12.34
C THR A 109 -3.34 -15.60 -11.35
N GLY A 110 -2.92 -14.38 -11.54
CA GLY A 110 -2.01 -13.67 -10.66
C GLY A 110 -2.18 -12.17 -10.77
N VAL A 111 -1.47 -11.46 -9.91
CA VAL A 111 -1.36 -10.00 -9.96
C VAL A 111 0.08 -9.65 -10.26
N HIS A 112 0.28 -8.79 -11.26
CA HIS A 112 1.61 -8.29 -11.58
C HIS A 112 2.18 -7.47 -10.41
N ARG A 113 3.50 -7.48 -10.29
CA ARG A 113 4.22 -6.81 -9.18
C ARG A 113 3.93 -5.30 -9.07
N SER A 114 3.58 -4.62 -10.18
CA SER A 114 3.15 -3.22 -10.14
C SER A 114 1.80 -3.02 -9.44
N GLY A 115 0.98 -4.07 -9.31
CA GLY A 115 -0.34 -4.00 -8.72
C GLY A 115 -1.45 -3.49 -9.64
N ASP A 116 -1.15 -3.21 -10.93
CA ASP A 116 -2.10 -2.59 -11.86
C ASP A 116 -2.65 -3.57 -12.91
N TYR A 117 -2.10 -4.78 -12.96
CA TYR A 117 -2.44 -5.79 -13.97
C TYR A 117 -2.72 -7.13 -13.34
N PHE A 118 -3.80 -7.75 -13.81
CA PHE A 118 -3.98 -9.19 -13.68
C PHE A 118 -3.22 -9.90 -14.79
N THR A 119 -2.65 -11.03 -14.44
CA THR A 119 -2.05 -11.97 -15.39
C THR A 119 -2.74 -13.30 -15.30
N GLY A 120 -2.81 -14.03 -16.39
CA GLY A 120 -3.36 -15.37 -16.39
C GLY A 120 -2.74 -16.21 -17.50
N THR A 121 -2.71 -17.53 -17.32
CA THR A 121 -2.26 -18.48 -18.36
C THR A 121 -3.41 -19.31 -18.84
N THR A 122 -3.51 -19.54 -20.15
CA THR A 122 -4.49 -20.43 -20.75
C THR A 122 -3.92 -21.82 -20.98
N SER A 123 -4.80 -22.80 -21.21
CA SER A 123 -4.41 -24.15 -21.59
C SER A 123 -3.72 -24.22 -22.97
N ARG A 124 -3.80 -23.17 -23.76
CA ARG A 124 -3.18 -23.06 -25.09
C ARG A 124 -1.78 -22.45 -25.05
N GLY A 125 -1.25 -22.12 -23.86
CA GLY A 125 0.05 -21.47 -23.72
C GLY A 125 0.02 -19.96 -23.97
N GLU A 126 -1.17 -19.35 -23.97
CA GLU A 126 -1.33 -17.90 -24.06
C GLU A 126 -1.25 -17.26 -22.68
N ILE A 127 -0.72 -16.03 -22.63
CA ILE A 127 -0.73 -15.18 -21.44
C ILE A 127 -1.78 -14.09 -21.63
N LEU A 128 -2.71 -14.02 -20.69
CA LEU A 128 -3.62 -12.89 -20.55
C LEU A 128 -2.97 -11.81 -19.68
N MET A 129 -3.00 -10.57 -20.14
CA MET A 129 -2.76 -9.37 -19.34
C MET A 129 -4.00 -8.50 -19.36
N LEU A 130 -4.53 -8.17 -18.16
CA LEU A 130 -5.78 -7.41 -18.03
C LEU A 130 -5.56 -6.30 -16.98
N PRO A 131 -5.47 -5.03 -17.42
CA PRO A 131 -5.29 -3.92 -16.48
C PRO A 131 -6.57 -3.67 -15.68
N LEU A 132 -6.40 -3.31 -14.40
CA LEU A 132 -7.44 -2.77 -13.57
C LEU A 132 -6.92 -1.53 -12.85
N THR A 133 -7.50 -0.40 -13.11
CA THR A 133 -7.22 0.87 -12.43
C THR A 133 -8.46 1.38 -11.72
N TYR A 134 -8.27 2.34 -10.83
CA TYR A 134 -9.35 2.95 -10.09
C TYR A 134 -9.34 4.46 -10.31
N ARG A 135 -10.50 5.02 -10.74
CA ARG A 135 -10.69 6.45 -10.86
C ARG A 135 -11.44 6.97 -9.63
N TYR A 136 -10.97 8.10 -9.12
CA TYR A 136 -11.58 8.77 -7.97
C TYR A 136 -12.45 9.92 -8.46
N GLU A 137 -13.72 9.89 -8.12
CA GLU A 137 -14.69 10.93 -8.40
C GLU A 137 -15.13 11.59 -7.10
N TRP A 138 -15.27 12.91 -7.13
CA TRP A 138 -15.70 13.68 -5.97
C TRP A 138 -17.03 14.34 -6.31
N ASP A 139 -18.06 14.03 -5.54
CA ASP A 139 -19.38 14.61 -5.67
C ASP A 139 -19.84 15.12 -4.30
N GLU A 140 -20.15 16.42 -4.20
CA GLU A 140 -20.60 17.11 -2.98
C GLU A 140 -19.76 16.78 -1.72
N GLY A 141 -18.43 16.63 -1.90
CA GLY A 141 -17.50 16.28 -0.80
C GLY A 141 -17.44 14.80 -0.47
N THR A 142 -18.21 13.96 -1.15
CA THR A 142 -18.15 12.50 -1.04
C THR A 142 -17.26 11.93 -2.14
N ARG A 143 -16.29 11.09 -1.73
CA ARG A 143 -15.42 10.39 -2.67
C ARG A 143 -16.04 9.07 -3.09
N SER A 144 -16.17 8.85 -4.39
CA SER A 144 -16.49 7.57 -4.99
C SER A 144 -15.28 6.97 -5.70
N VAL A 145 -15.17 5.65 -5.69
CA VAL A 145 -14.10 4.89 -6.33
C VAL A 145 -14.71 4.05 -7.45
N VAL A 146 -14.35 4.37 -8.69
CA VAL A 146 -14.89 3.72 -9.88
C VAL A 146 -13.82 2.81 -10.48
N PRO A 147 -14.04 1.48 -10.51
CA PRO A 147 -13.12 0.56 -11.16
C PRO A 147 -13.14 0.76 -12.68
N GLN A 148 -11.97 0.77 -13.29
CA GLN A 148 -11.77 0.92 -14.73
C GLN A 148 -10.92 -0.26 -15.24
N PRO A 149 -11.54 -1.36 -15.68
CA PRO A 149 -10.84 -2.40 -16.40
C PRO A 149 -10.39 -1.87 -17.77
N GLY A 150 -9.15 -2.15 -18.13
CA GLY A 150 -8.63 -1.83 -19.45
C GLY A 150 -8.89 -2.97 -20.46
N GLU A 151 -8.28 -2.85 -21.64
CA GLU A 151 -8.38 -3.86 -22.68
C GLU A 151 -7.54 -5.10 -22.33
N ALA A 152 -8.12 -6.27 -22.50
CA ALA A 152 -7.43 -7.54 -22.38
C ALA A 152 -6.42 -7.71 -23.51
N ARG A 153 -5.19 -8.11 -23.17
CA ARG A 153 -4.16 -8.45 -24.14
C ARG A 153 -3.78 -9.92 -23.98
N LEU A 154 -3.79 -10.63 -25.07
CA LEU A 154 -3.36 -12.02 -25.14
C LEU A 154 -2.04 -12.08 -25.88
N PHE A 155 -1.07 -12.76 -25.28
CA PHE A 155 0.24 -13.02 -25.85
C PHE A 155 0.38 -14.53 -26.06
N ASP A 156 0.55 -14.93 -27.31
CA ASP A 156 0.84 -16.30 -27.66
C ASP A 156 2.36 -16.52 -27.51
N LEU A 157 2.76 -17.40 -26.61
CA LEU A 157 4.17 -17.77 -26.39
C LEU A 157 4.53 -19.13 -26.99
N GLY A 158 3.54 -19.85 -27.49
CA GLY A 158 3.71 -21.18 -28.09
C GLY A 158 3.62 -21.11 -29.60
N GLY A 159 4.57 -21.73 -30.31
CA GLY A 159 4.32 -22.14 -31.67
C GLY A 159 3.25 -23.26 -31.69
N PRO A 160 2.58 -23.49 -32.81
CA PRO A 160 1.46 -24.42 -32.91
C PRO A 160 1.80 -25.87 -32.55
N ASP A 161 3.07 -26.22 -32.40
CA ASP A 161 3.54 -27.58 -32.19
C ASP A 161 4.07 -27.90 -30.79
N GLU A 162 4.27 -26.91 -29.91
CA GLU A 162 4.72 -27.13 -28.53
C GLU A 162 3.99 -26.22 -27.53
N PRO A 163 2.97 -26.73 -26.81
CA PRO A 163 2.34 -25.96 -25.77
C PRO A 163 3.32 -25.76 -24.58
N VAL A 164 3.78 -24.52 -24.41
CA VAL A 164 4.63 -24.14 -23.27
C VAL A 164 3.76 -24.07 -22.02
N ARG A 165 4.02 -24.93 -21.04
CA ARG A 165 3.40 -24.82 -19.72
C ARG A 165 4.16 -23.78 -18.90
N LEU A 166 3.55 -22.61 -18.72
CA LEU A 166 4.09 -21.55 -17.88
C LEU A 166 3.60 -21.74 -16.45
N PHE A 167 4.55 -21.87 -15.53
CA PHE A 167 4.25 -22.00 -14.10
C PHE A 167 4.42 -20.67 -13.36
N ASP A 168 5.17 -19.73 -13.94
CA ASP A 168 5.40 -18.40 -13.38
C ASP A 168 5.66 -17.39 -14.51
N ILE A 169 5.12 -16.18 -14.38
CA ILE A 169 5.28 -15.11 -15.35
C ILE A 169 5.82 -13.88 -14.64
N ALA A 170 7.05 -13.49 -14.98
CA ALA A 170 7.58 -12.18 -14.69
C ALA A 170 7.48 -11.31 -15.96
N VAL A 171 6.66 -10.29 -15.93
CA VAL A 171 6.55 -9.31 -17.03
C VAL A 171 7.31 -8.06 -16.62
N ASP A 172 8.32 -7.70 -17.41
CA ASP A 172 9.02 -6.42 -17.28
C ASP A 172 8.36 -5.41 -18.22
N LEU A 173 7.78 -4.37 -17.64
CA LEU A 173 7.14 -3.26 -18.33
C LEU A 173 8.08 -2.04 -18.32
N SER A 174 9.25 -2.15 -18.97
CA SER A 174 10.18 -1.03 -19.16
C SER A 174 9.68 -0.05 -20.22
#